data_d990448b524dc9aaff0ac5ab701c5617
#
_entry.id   d990448b524dc9aaff0ac5ab701c5617
#
_cell.length_a   1.000
_cell.length_b   1.000
_cell.length_c   1.000
_cell.angle_alpha   90.00
_cell.angle_beta   90.00
_cell.angle_gamma   90.00
#
_symmetry.space_group_name_H-M   'P 1'
#
loop_
_entity.id
_entity.type
_entity.pdbx_description
1 polymer ?
#
loop_
_entity_poly.entity_id
_entity_poly.type
_entity_poly.pdbx_seq_one_letter_code
_entity_poly.pdbx_strand_id
1 'polypeptide(L)'
;MATRRELVERAKDGDHDAFVALADTAYDRMHRVADLILRDRDLASDAVQEAIISAWMHVRAIRDPDRFDAWLYRMTIRASYREARRRSTTVAQVTARQIDIADDVDAVSNVDLRDSLERGFRRLSPEQRAVLVVHHYLQLADTEAAAALGVPVGTMKSRLNRANSALRAALDADDRLPQVAKEALA
;
A
#
# COMPACT_ATOMS: atom_id res chain seq x y z
N MET A 1 -12.75 -25.86 -15.16
CA MET A 1 -12.50 -24.79 -14.18
C MET A 1 -13.21 -23.54 -14.67
N ALA A 2 -13.95 -22.85 -13.81
CA ALA A 2 -14.57 -21.59 -14.19
C ALA A 2 -13.50 -20.53 -14.47
N THR A 3 -13.71 -19.73 -15.51
CA THR A 3 -12.82 -18.59 -15.81
C THR A 3 -12.98 -17.49 -14.75
N ARG A 4 -11.99 -16.60 -14.63
CA ARG A 4 -12.09 -15.47 -13.71
C ARG A 4 -13.31 -14.59 -13.99
N ARG A 5 -13.61 -14.36 -15.26
CA ARG A 5 -14.78 -13.60 -15.69
C ARG A 5 -16.09 -14.26 -15.24
N GLU A 6 -16.20 -15.56 -15.41
CA GLU A 6 -17.37 -16.33 -14.93
C GLU A 6 -17.54 -16.23 -13.41
N LEU A 7 -16.43 -16.31 -12.64
CA LEU A 7 -16.47 -16.14 -11.19
C LEU A 7 -16.96 -14.75 -10.80
N VAL A 8 -16.51 -13.69 -11.50
CA VAL A 8 -16.96 -12.31 -11.22
C VAL A 8 -18.46 -12.16 -11.52
N GLU A 9 -18.97 -12.67 -12.64
CA GLU A 9 -20.40 -12.60 -12.94
C GLU A 9 -21.24 -13.37 -11.91
N ARG A 10 -20.82 -14.59 -11.51
CA ARG A 10 -21.49 -15.34 -10.44
C ARG A 10 -21.48 -14.57 -9.11
N ALA A 11 -20.34 -13.96 -8.74
CA ALA A 11 -20.26 -13.14 -7.53
C ALA A 11 -21.20 -11.92 -7.59
N LYS A 12 -21.39 -11.29 -8.75
CA LYS A 12 -22.36 -10.21 -8.96
C LYS A 12 -23.81 -10.69 -8.78
N ASP A 13 -24.08 -11.94 -9.12
CA ASP A 13 -25.40 -12.58 -8.91
C ASP A 13 -25.62 -13.00 -7.46
N GLY A 14 -24.62 -12.84 -6.60
CA GLY A 14 -24.70 -13.13 -5.17
C GLY A 14 -24.10 -14.49 -4.77
N ASP A 15 -23.36 -15.13 -5.66
CA ASP A 15 -22.65 -16.37 -5.35
C ASP A 15 -21.43 -16.05 -4.48
N HIS A 16 -21.57 -16.36 -3.18
CA HIS A 16 -20.53 -16.13 -2.17
C HIS A 16 -19.27 -16.97 -2.42
N ASP A 17 -19.43 -18.24 -2.84
CA ASP A 17 -18.28 -19.12 -3.05
C ASP A 17 -17.43 -18.65 -4.24
N ALA A 18 -18.08 -18.12 -5.30
CA ALA A 18 -17.38 -17.51 -6.41
C ALA A 18 -16.60 -16.26 -5.96
N PHE A 19 -17.17 -15.45 -5.08
CA PHE A 19 -16.46 -14.27 -4.54
C PHE A 19 -15.29 -14.69 -3.63
N VAL A 20 -15.46 -15.66 -2.76
CA VAL A 20 -14.38 -16.19 -1.89
C VAL A 20 -13.22 -16.68 -2.75
N ALA A 21 -13.48 -17.47 -3.79
CA ALA A 21 -12.44 -17.97 -4.70
C ALA A 21 -11.66 -16.82 -5.39
N LEU A 22 -12.33 -15.71 -5.74
CA LEU A 22 -11.70 -14.52 -6.30
C LEU A 22 -10.85 -13.80 -5.25
N ALA A 23 -11.37 -13.62 -4.05
CA ALA A 23 -10.69 -12.96 -2.94
C ALA A 23 -9.45 -13.72 -2.50
N ASP A 24 -9.52 -15.03 -2.34
CA ASP A 24 -8.40 -15.91 -1.98
C ASP A 24 -7.25 -15.79 -2.98
N THR A 25 -7.57 -15.78 -4.28
CA THR A 25 -6.56 -15.63 -5.33
C THR A 25 -5.82 -14.28 -5.26
N ALA A 26 -6.51 -13.25 -4.78
CA ALA A 26 -5.97 -11.89 -4.71
C ALA A 26 -5.36 -11.53 -3.34
N TYR A 27 -5.63 -12.32 -2.30
CA TYR A 27 -5.36 -12.01 -0.91
C TYR A 27 -3.91 -11.63 -0.63
N ASP A 28 -2.95 -12.46 -1.04
CA ASP A 28 -1.54 -12.21 -0.80
C ASP A 28 -1.07 -10.89 -1.41
N ARG A 29 -1.58 -10.58 -2.60
CA ARG A 29 -1.22 -9.34 -3.28
C ARG A 29 -1.89 -8.13 -2.65
N MET A 30 -3.14 -8.25 -2.19
CA MET A 30 -3.82 -7.21 -1.41
C MET A 30 -3.07 -6.92 -0.12
N HIS A 31 -2.68 -7.98 0.61
CA HIS A 31 -1.92 -7.86 1.86
C HIS A 31 -0.58 -7.18 1.63
N ARG A 32 0.15 -7.56 0.59
CA ARG A 32 1.41 -6.90 0.22
C ARG A 32 1.23 -5.42 -0.13
N VAL A 33 0.16 -5.06 -0.86
CA VAL A 33 -0.16 -3.65 -1.16
C VAL A 33 -0.42 -2.86 0.13
N ALA A 34 -1.23 -3.41 1.03
CA ALA A 34 -1.54 -2.77 2.31
C ALA A 34 -0.29 -2.64 3.19
N ASP A 35 0.53 -3.69 3.29
CA ASP A 35 1.78 -3.71 4.07
C ASP A 35 2.80 -2.68 3.54
N LEU A 36 2.98 -2.59 2.21
CA LEU A 36 3.84 -1.58 1.60
C LEU A 36 3.39 -0.14 1.92
N ILE A 37 2.08 0.10 2.05
CA ILE A 37 1.52 1.43 2.35
C ILE A 37 1.59 1.71 3.85
N LEU A 38 1.19 0.77 4.69
CA LEU A 38 1.02 0.97 6.14
C LEU A 38 2.30 0.72 6.93
N ARG A 39 3.16 -0.22 6.45
CA ARG A 39 4.39 -0.65 7.14
C ARG A 39 4.10 -1.22 8.54
N ASP A 40 2.94 -1.86 8.67
CA ASP A 40 2.44 -2.46 9.89
C ASP A 40 1.54 -3.64 9.46
N ARG A 41 1.91 -4.87 9.85
CA ARG A 41 1.22 -6.08 9.39
C ARG A 41 -0.19 -6.22 9.95
N ASP A 42 -0.41 -5.78 11.17
CA ASP A 42 -1.72 -5.87 11.81
C ASP A 42 -2.68 -4.89 11.14
N LEU A 43 -2.25 -3.64 10.95
CA LEU A 43 -3.03 -2.65 10.20
C LEU A 43 -3.26 -3.06 8.74
N ALA A 44 -2.29 -3.75 8.12
CA ALA A 44 -2.45 -4.27 6.76
C ALA A 44 -3.52 -5.36 6.71
N SER A 45 -3.56 -6.25 7.70
CA SER A 45 -4.58 -7.29 7.81
C SER A 45 -5.98 -6.68 8.00
N ASP A 46 -6.12 -5.68 8.87
CA ASP A 46 -7.37 -4.95 9.10
C ASP A 46 -7.85 -4.25 7.82
N ALA A 47 -6.93 -3.56 7.13
CA ALA A 47 -7.24 -2.88 5.87
C ALA A 47 -7.68 -3.85 4.76
N VAL A 48 -7.06 -5.03 4.67
CA VAL A 48 -7.44 -6.07 3.70
C VAL A 48 -8.81 -6.64 4.04
N GLN A 49 -9.08 -6.93 5.31
CA GLN A 49 -10.39 -7.40 5.75
C GLN A 49 -11.49 -6.37 5.44
N GLU A 50 -11.27 -5.10 5.74
CA GLU A 50 -12.21 -4.02 5.40
C GLU A 50 -12.42 -3.91 3.89
N ALA A 51 -11.34 -4.06 3.10
CA ALA A 51 -11.41 -4.02 1.64
C ALA A 51 -12.23 -5.18 1.07
N ILE A 52 -12.07 -6.42 1.58
CA ILE A 52 -12.82 -7.60 1.17
C ILE A 52 -14.31 -7.45 1.50
N ILE A 53 -14.64 -7.01 2.72
CA ILE A 53 -16.03 -6.76 3.13
C ILE A 53 -16.66 -5.70 2.21
N SER A 54 -15.95 -4.58 2.00
CA SER A 54 -16.43 -3.52 1.10
C SER A 54 -16.59 -4.01 -0.34
N ALA A 55 -15.67 -4.86 -0.80
CA ALA A 55 -15.74 -5.45 -2.13
C ALA A 55 -16.97 -6.35 -2.28
N TRP A 56 -17.25 -7.23 -1.33
CA TRP A 56 -18.45 -8.06 -1.35
C TRP A 56 -19.74 -7.23 -1.42
N MET A 57 -19.83 -6.17 -0.61
CA MET A 57 -20.99 -5.29 -0.59
C MET A 57 -21.22 -4.54 -1.92
N HIS A 58 -20.16 -4.31 -2.70
CA HIS A 58 -20.20 -3.50 -3.91
C HIS A 58 -19.88 -4.27 -5.20
N VAL A 59 -19.71 -5.61 -5.15
CA VAL A 59 -19.33 -6.42 -6.32
C VAL A 59 -20.30 -6.25 -7.50
N ARG A 60 -21.59 -6.05 -7.22
CA ARG A 60 -22.62 -5.81 -8.22
C ARG A 60 -22.41 -4.53 -9.04
N ALA A 61 -21.66 -3.56 -8.50
CA ALA A 61 -21.37 -2.30 -9.17
C ALA A 61 -20.24 -2.40 -10.21
N ILE A 62 -19.57 -3.55 -10.31
CA ILE A 62 -18.51 -3.77 -11.28
C ILE A 62 -19.11 -3.80 -12.69
N ARG A 63 -18.68 -2.86 -13.53
CA ARG A 63 -19.13 -2.78 -14.93
C ARG A 63 -18.35 -3.72 -15.84
N ASP A 64 -17.06 -3.84 -15.62
CA ASP A 64 -16.13 -4.64 -16.42
C ASP A 64 -15.49 -5.72 -15.56
N PRO A 65 -15.90 -7.01 -15.72
CA PRO A 65 -15.36 -8.12 -14.96
C PRO A 65 -13.85 -8.32 -15.12
N ASP A 66 -13.29 -7.94 -16.28
CA ASP A 66 -11.86 -8.10 -16.55
C ASP A 66 -11.01 -7.10 -15.74
N ARG A 67 -11.63 -6.06 -15.17
CA ARG A 67 -11.02 -5.07 -14.28
C ARG A 67 -11.25 -5.35 -12.80
N PHE A 68 -11.70 -6.56 -12.44
CA PHE A 68 -11.96 -6.92 -11.04
C PHE A 68 -10.75 -6.69 -10.14
N ASP A 69 -9.55 -7.08 -10.56
CA ASP A 69 -8.33 -6.92 -9.76
C ASP A 69 -7.98 -5.45 -9.51
N ALA A 70 -8.00 -4.63 -10.57
CA ALA A 70 -7.74 -3.20 -10.42
C ALA A 70 -8.78 -2.52 -9.52
N TRP A 71 -10.04 -2.99 -9.57
CA TRP A 71 -11.10 -2.52 -8.71
C TRP A 71 -10.88 -2.95 -7.26
N LEU A 72 -10.48 -4.20 -7.02
CA LEU A 72 -10.18 -4.74 -5.69
C LEU A 72 -8.97 -4.02 -5.05
N TYR A 73 -7.91 -3.77 -5.82
CA TYR A 73 -6.77 -2.98 -5.33
C TYR A 73 -7.14 -1.54 -4.98
N ARG A 74 -8.09 -0.91 -5.69
CA ARG A 74 -8.64 0.39 -5.28
C ARG A 74 -9.30 0.33 -3.90
N MET A 75 -10.04 -0.75 -3.60
CA MET A 75 -10.64 -0.95 -2.28
C MET A 75 -9.56 -1.08 -1.21
N THR A 76 -8.52 -1.89 -1.47
CA THR A 76 -7.37 -2.08 -0.57
C THR A 76 -6.65 -0.76 -0.30
N ILE A 77 -6.33 0.01 -1.33
CA ILE A 77 -5.63 1.31 -1.18
C ILE A 77 -6.47 2.28 -0.34
N ARG A 78 -7.78 2.34 -0.60
CA ARG A 78 -8.70 3.22 0.15
C ARG A 78 -8.83 2.79 1.62
N ALA A 79 -8.89 1.49 1.89
CA ALA A 79 -8.89 0.96 3.24
C ALA A 79 -7.58 1.28 3.96
N SER A 80 -6.43 1.06 3.31
CA SER A 80 -5.11 1.43 3.84
C SER A 80 -5.00 2.93 4.16
N TYR A 81 -5.55 3.80 3.31
CA TYR A 81 -5.58 5.23 3.59
C TYR A 81 -6.45 5.59 4.80
N ARG A 82 -7.60 4.95 4.94
CA ARG A 82 -8.46 5.18 6.10
C ARG A 82 -7.74 4.76 7.38
N GLU A 83 -7.09 3.61 7.36
CA GLU A 83 -6.36 3.09 8.51
C GLU A 83 -5.16 3.97 8.89
N ALA A 84 -4.35 4.40 7.92
CA ALA A 84 -3.27 5.34 8.14
C ALA A 84 -3.76 6.66 8.77
N ARG A 85 -4.92 7.16 8.35
CA ARG A 85 -5.53 8.37 8.92
C ARG A 85 -6.05 8.16 10.34
N ARG A 86 -6.69 7.02 10.62
CA ARG A 86 -7.14 6.66 11.98
C ARG A 86 -5.97 6.67 12.96
N ARG A 87 -4.88 5.98 12.57
CA ARG A 87 -3.65 5.95 13.37
C ARG A 87 -3.07 7.34 13.59
N SER A 88 -2.96 8.15 12.54
CA SER A 88 -2.46 9.54 12.67
C SER A 88 -3.27 10.38 13.63
N THR A 89 -4.60 10.25 13.61
CA THR A 89 -5.50 10.96 14.54
C THR A 89 -5.34 10.46 15.96
N THR A 90 -5.23 9.13 16.14
CA THR A 90 -5.03 8.50 17.46
C THR A 90 -3.65 8.87 18.02
N VAL A 91 -2.58 8.80 17.22
CA VAL A 91 -1.24 9.21 17.62
C VAL A 91 -1.19 10.69 17.96
N ALA A 92 -1.81 11.57 17.16
CA ALA A 92 -1.91 13.01 17.49
C ALA A 92 -2.64 13.28 18.81
N GLN A 93 -3.68 12.50 19.13
CA GLN A 93 -4.40 12.58 20.41
C GLN A 93 -3.58 12.00 21.58
N VAL A 94 -2.75 10.96 21.32
CA VAL A 94 -1.90 10.31 22.34
C VAL A 94 -0.59 11.07 22.51
N THR A 95 0.02 11.62 21.43
CA THR A 95 1.26 12.42 21.48
C THR A 95 1.06 13.79 22.16
N ALA A 96 -0.19 14.28 22.22
CA ALA A 96 -0.54 15.33 23.19
C ALA A 96 -0.34 14.86 24.64
N ARG A 97 -0.03 13.57 24.87
CA ARG A 97 0.11 12.94 26.18
C ARG A 97 1.40 12.15 26.44
N GLN A 98 2.36 12.03 25.54
CA GLN A 98 3.73 11.44 25.68
C GLN A 98 4.21 10.64 24.45
N ILE A 99 5.26 11.08 23.83
CA ILE A 99 6.66 10.60 23.56
C ILE A 99 6.86 9.10 23.21
N ASP A 100 7.65 8.93 22.12
CA ASP A 100 8.51 7.81 21.75
C ASP A 100 7.92 6.41 21.59
N ILE A 101 7.83 6.02 20.32
CA ILE A 101 7.98 4.60 19.96
C ILE A 101 9.19 4.51 19.01
N ALA A 102 10.30 4.01 19.57
CA ALA A 102 11.44 3.57 18.80
C ALA A 102 11.04 2.35 17.97
N ASP A 103 11.24 2.42 16.64
CA ASP A 103 11.11 1.26 15.77
C ASP A 103 12.30 0.34 15.98
N ASP A 104 12.00 -0.90 16.32
CA ASP A 104 12.92 -2.00 16.51
C ASP A 104 13.65 -2.31 15.18
N VAL A 105 14.97 -2.25 15.24
CA VAL A 105 15.87 -2.59 14.15
C VAL A 105 16.28 -4.03 14.36
N ASP A 106 15.80 -4.95 13.53
CA ASP A 106 16.34 -6.31 13.54
C ASP A 106 16.83 -6.79 12.18
N ALA A 107 18.07 -7.27 12.27
CA ALA A 107 18.76 -8.31 11.51
C ALA A 107 19.24 -8.06 10.08
N VAL A 108 20.54 -7.99 10.06
CA VAL A 108 21.51 -8.11 8.96
C VAL A 108 21.35 -9.42 8.20
N SER A 109 21.27 -9.36 6.88
CA SER A 109 22.07 -10.14 5.93
C SER A 109 21.59 -10.09 4.49
N ASN A 110 22.49 -9.74 3.59
CA ASN A 110 22.50 -10.03 2.14
C ASN A 110 21.41 -9.45 1.26
N VAL A 111 21.06 -8.18 1.45
CA VAL A 111 20.14 -7.48 0.57
C VAL A 111 20.37 -5.97 0.63
N ASP A 112 21.59 -5.48 0.47
CA ASP A 112 21.90 -4.05 0.62
C ASP A 112 20.89 -3.13 -0.09
N LEU A 113 20.50 -3.46 -1.32
CA LEU A 113 19.54 -2.65 -2.09
C LEU A 113 18.10 -2.79 -1.57
N ARG A 114 17.69 -3.99 -1.20
CA ARG A 114 16.33 -4.25 -0.69
C ARG A 114 16.14 -3.63 0.68
N ASP A 115 17.13 -3.77 1.55
CA ASP A 115 17.11 -3.19 2.89
C ASP A 115 17.18 -1.65 2.83
N SER A 116 17.98 -1.09 1.93
CA SER A 116 18.01 0.35 1.68
C SER A 116 16.68 0.88 1.17
N LEU A 117 16.04 0.19 0.21
CA LEU A 117 14.69 0.54 -0.25
C LEU A 117 13.67 0.46 0.88
N GLU A 118 13.75 -0.58 1.71
CA GLU A 118 12.85 -0.76 2.83
C GLU A 118 13.01 0.35 3.88
N ARG A 119 14.24 0.70 4.24
CA ARG A 119 14.54 1.86 5.10
C ARG A 119 14.08 3.17 4.48
N GLY A 120 14.31 3.36 3.18
CA GLY A 120 13.83 4.52 2.43
C GLY A 120 12.30 4.65 2.46
N PHE A 121 11.59 3.53 2.27
CA PHE A 121 10.12 3.48 2.35
C PHE A 121 9.59 3.81 3.75
N ARG A 122 10.27 3.43 4.83
CA ARG A 122 9.86 3.77 6.21
C ARG A 122 9.85 5.28 6.45
N ARG A 123 10.72 6.04 5.79
CA ARG A 123 10.80 7.51 5.92
C ARG A 123 9.72 8.27 5.12
N LEU A 124 8.99 7.57 4.25
CA LEU A 124 7.92 8.17 3.44
C LEU A 124 6.60 8.24 4.19
N SER A 125 5.78 9.25 3.90
CA SER A 125 4.40 9.26 4.37
C SER A 125 3.56 8.15 3.70
N PRO A 126 2.45 7.71 4.31
CA PRO A 126 1.55 6.73 3.69
C PRO A 126 1.07 7.16 2.29
N GLU A 127 0.84 8.46 2.07
CA GLU A 127 0.44 9.01 0.77
C GLU A 127 1.56 8.88 -0.27
N GLN A 128 2.81 9.13 0.13
CA GLN A 128 3.97 8.95 -0.74
C GLN A 128 4.19 7.48 -1.08
N ARG A 129 4.07 6.59 -0.10
CA ARG A 129 4.17 5.14 -0.34
C ARG A 129 3.09 4.66 -1.29
N ALA A 130 1.84 5.07 -1.09
CA ALA A 130 0.74 4.62 -1.92
C ALA A 130 0.88 5.05 -3.39
N VAL A 131 1.31 6.28 -3.68
CA VAL A 131 1.51 6.68 -5.07
C VAL A 131 2.64 5.90 -5.75
N LEU A 132 3.69 5.54 -5.02
CA LEU A 132 4.76 4.67 -5.51
C LEU A 132 4.25 3.24 -5.75
N VAL A 133 3.46 2.70 -4.82
CA VAL A 133 2.86 1.36 -4.93
C VAL A 133 1.94 1.25 -6.15
N VAL A 134 1.03 2.21 -6.35
CA VAL A 134 0.11 2.14 -7.51
C VAL A 134 0.83 2.26 -8.84
N HIS A 135 1.87 3.06 -8.92
CA HIS A 135 2.61 3.32 -10.15
C HIS A 135 3.67 2.24 -10.44
N HIS A 136 4.52 1.92 -9.46
CA HIS A 136 5.67 1.04 -9.68
C HIS A 136 5.38 -0.44 -9.37
N TYR A 137 4.60 -0.74 -8.33
CA TYR A 137 4.31 -2.13 -7.94
C TYR A 137 3.09 -2.70 -8.68
N LEU A 138 1.99 -1.94 -8.74
CA LEU A 138 0.77 -2.36 -9.44
C LEU A 138 0.81 -2.05 -10.94
N GLN A 139 1.72 -1.17 -11.37
CA GLN A 139 1.90 -0.73 -12.77
C GLN A 139 0.60 -0.23 -13.40
N LEU A 140 -0.22 0.49 -12.62
CA LEU A 140 -1.47 1.05 -13.13
C LEU A 140 -1.18 2.23 -14.06
N ALA A 141 -1.98 2.36 -15.12
CA ALA A 141 -1.98 3.56 -15.95
C ALA A 141 -2.29 4.80 -15.12
N ASP A 142 -1.79 5.97 -15.50
CA ASP A 142 -1.95 7.24 -14.75
C ASP A 142 -3.41 7.54 -14.36
N THR A 143 -4.35 7.26 -15.26
CA THR A 143 -5.79 7.46 -15.02
C THR A 143 -6.35 6.48 -13.98
N GLU A 144 -5.89 5.24 -14.01
CA GLU A 144 -6.29 4.19 -13.06
C GLU A 144 -5.66 4.43 -11.69
N ALA A 145 -4.37 4.82 -11.66
CA ALA A 145 -3.66 5.20 -10.45
C ALA A 145 -4.34 6.40 -9.77
N ALA A 146 -4.69 7.44 -10.52
CA ALA A 146 -5.41 8.60 -10.03
C ALA A 146 -6.79 8.22 -9.46
N ALA A 147 -7.54 7.36 -10.16
CA ALA A 147 -8.84 6.86 -9.70
C ALA A 147 -8.70 5.99 -8.43
N ALA A 148 -7.64 5.17 -8.32
CA ALA A 148 -7.36 4.36 -7.14
C ALA A 148 -7.07 5.22 -5.91
N LEU A 149 -6.29 6.29 -6.09
CA LEU A 149 -5.93 7.26 -5.04
C LEU A 149 -7.05 8.28 -4.75
N GLY A 150 -8.09 8.35 -5.59
CA GLY A 150 -9.19 9.31 -5.43
C GLY A 150 -8.78 10.76 -5.68
N VAL A 151 -7.83 11.02 -6.60
CA VAL A 151 -7.31 12.34 -6.92
C VAL A 151 -7.31 12.61 -8.43
N PRO A 152 -7.29 13.89 -8.89
CA PRO A 152 -7.08 14.20 -10.30
C PRO A 152 -5.73 13.69 -10.83
N VAL A 153 -5.65 13.34 -12.12
CA VAL A 153 -4.41 12.81 -12.75
C VAL A 153 -3.22 13.76 -12.57
N GLY A 154 -3.42 15.06 -12.72
CA GLY A 154 -2.34 16.05 -12.49
C GLY A 154 -1.84 16.05 -11.05
N THR A 155 -2.73 15.85 -10.08
CA THR A 155 -2.37 15.72 -8.66
C THR A 155 -1.60 14.42 -8.41
N MET A 156 -2.02 13.31 -9.01
CA MET A 156 -1.31 12.04 -8.92
C MET A 156 0.13 12.18 -9.43
N LYS A 157 0.32 12.76 -10.64
CA LYS A 157 1.65 12.99 -11.23
C LYS A 157 2.55 13.86 -10.34
N SER A 158 2.01 14.95 -9.79
CA SER A 158 2.78 15.82 -8.90
C SER A 158 3.15 15.14 -7.58
N ARG A 159 2.25 14.28 -7.03
CA ARG A 159 2.55 13.45 -5.85
C ARG A 159 3.60 12.40 -6.16
N LEU A 160 3.53 11.73 -7.33
CA LEU A 160 4.52 10.75 -7.76
C LEU A 160 5.92 11.37 -7.87
N ASN A 161 6.05 12.55 -8.50
CA ASN A 161 7.34 13.24 -8.60
C ASN A 161 7.90 13.59 -7.22
N ARG A 162 7.07 14.10 -6.31
CA ARG A 162 7.50 14.39 -4.93
C ARG A 162 7.89 13.13 -4.16
N ALA A 163 7.13 12.03 -4.32
CA ALA A 163 7.42 10.76 -3.67
C ALA A 163 8.73 10.14 -4.18
N ASN A 164 8.97 10.20 -5.50
CA ASN A 164 10.24 9.75 -6.09
C ASN A 164 11.42 10.58 -5.56
N SER A 165 11.28 11.92 -5.46
CA SER A 165 12.33 12.79 -4.91
C SER A 165 12.59 12.51 -3.42
N ALA A 166 11.52 12.30 -2.64
CA ALA A 166 11.63 11.95 -1.22
C ALA A 166 12.31 10.59 -1.01
N LEU A 167 11.97 9.59 -1.85
CA LEU A 167 12.62 8.28 -1.78
C LEU A 167 14.11 8.36 -2.12
N ARG A 168 14.48 9.10 -3.17
CA ARG A 168 15.90 9.32 -3.52
C ARG A 168 16.65 9.98 -2.37
N ALA A 169 16.10 11.06 -1.80
CA ALA A 169 16.72 11.73 -0.67
C ALA A 169 16.87 10.82 0.56
N ALA A 170 15.91 9.92 0.81
CA ALA A 170 15.98 8.95 1.88
C ALA A 170 17.08 7.89 1.66
N LEU A 171 17.26 7.43 0.41
CA LEU A 171 18.31 6.49 0.02
C LEU A 171 19.69 7.16 0.10
N ASP A 172 19.84 8.38 -0.45
CA ASP A 172 21.11 9.15 -0.41
C ASP A 172 21.56 9.44 1.04
N ALA A 173 20.61 9.66 1.95
CA ALA A 173 20.92 9.86 3.36
C ALA A 173 21.39 8.56 4.05
N ASP A 174 20.88 7.41 3.60
CA ASP A 174 21.26 6.10 4.11
C ASP A 174 22.69 5.72 3.67
N ASP A 175 23.03 5.97 2.42
CA ASP A 175 24.37 5.71 1.85
C ASP A 175 25.49 6.55 2.51
N ARG A 176 25.16 7.73 3.07
CA ARG A 176 26.12 8.61 3.76
C ARG A 176 26.42 8.17 5.19
N LEU A 177 25.51 7.47 5.86
CA LEU A 177 25.68 7.04 7.24
C LEU A 177 26.87 6.07 7.45
N PRO A 178 27.15 5.10 6.57
CA PRO A 178 28.32 4.23 6.70
C PRO A 178 29.65 4.95 6.47
N GLN A 179 29.69 5.99 5.63
CA GLN A 179 30.89 6.76 5.38
C GLN A 179 31.29 7.63 6.57
N VAL A 180 30.33 8.35 7.17
CA VAL A 180 30.56 9.18 8.35
C VAL A 180 30.97 8.34 9.56
N ALA A 181 30.38 7.13 9.71
CA ALA A 181 30.78 6.21 10.79
C ALA A 181 32.19 5.64 10.58
N LYS A 182 32.62 5.40 9.33
CA LYS A 182 34.00 4.96 9.02
C LYS A 182 35.02 6.08 9.23
N GLU A 183 34.68 7.33 8.91
CA GLU A 183 35.53 8.50 9.12
C GLU A 183 35.66 8.86 10.61
N ALA A 184 34.63 8.63 11.42
CA ALA A 184 34.67 8.86 12.87
C ALA A 184 35.44 7.79 13.65
N LEU A 185 35.74 6.63 13.03
CA LEU A 185 36.49 5.51 13.61
C LEU A 185 37.95 5.42 13.10
N ALA A 186 38.35 6.30 12.20
CA ALA A 186 39.71 6.42 11.64
C ALA A 186 40.49 7.56 12.29
#